data_2c39e18a61291b59d56da0178b6dbedb
#
_entry.id   2c39e18a61291b59d56da0178b6dbedb
#
_cell.length_a   1.000
_cell.length_b   1.000
_cell.length_c   1.000
_cell.angle_alpha   90.00
_cell.angle_beta   90.00
_cell.angle_gamma   90.00
#
_symmetry.space_group_name_H-M   'P 1'
#
loop_
_entity.id
_entity.type
_entity.pdbx_description
1 polymer ?
#
loop_
_entity_poly.entity_id
_entity_poly.type
_entity_poly.pdbx_seq_one_letter_code
_entity_poly.pdbx_strand_id
1 'polypeptide(L)'
;DHPKAMSWSEFVSKGENVDDSRIRDSIAGIEPGDTATLIYTSGTTGNPKGVELTYDNMEYEIEQVLNIQSYEQGNKYVSWLPCAHVFGQLLDNHAWIREAIHMHVVDNPLHAIDYCKEVQPHLFIGVPRIYEKVYSNLVAGLGGKVKLLKIPILGGIIKKKAKQKIGMSNCIYAITGAAPINPDILKLFHSLGIPLFEGYGMTETTAGATIGYKGSNKFGSVGKTFAGEI
;
A
#
# COMPACT_ATOMS: atom_id res chain seq x y z
N ASP A 1 27.59 16.65 -11.12
CA ASP A 1 28.08 16.10 -12.39
C ASP A 1 28.87 14.81 -12.13
N HIS A 2 28.26 13.66 -12.47
CA HIS A 2 28.89 12.36 -12.38
C HIS A 2 29.16 11.83 -13.80
N PRO A 3 30.35 11.26 -14.12
CA PRO A 3 30.72 10.87 -15.48
C PRO A 3 29.80 9.79 -16.13
N LYS A 4 29.00 9.11 -15.32
CA LYS A 4 27.99 8.14 -15.76
C LYS A 4 26.56 8.69 -15.74
N ALA A 5 26.36 9.96 -15.36
CA ALA A 5 25.04 10.60 -15.38
C ALA A 5 24.81 11.28 -16.73
N MET A 6 23.57 11.26 -17.17
CA MET A 6 23.11 12.01 -18.33
C MET A 6 21.79 12.72 -18.02
N SER A 7 21.48 13.77 -18.76
CA SER A 7 20.21 14.46 -18.62
C SER A 7 19.05 13.60 -19.11
N TRP A 8 17.82 13.90 -18.65
CA TRP A 8 16.63 13.21 -19.13
C TRP A 8 16.44 13.33 -20.66
N SER A 9 16.64 14.52 -21.21
CA SER A 9 16.55 14.74 -22.66
C SER A 9 17.56 13.92 -23.45
N GLU A 10 18.80 13.84 -22.97
CA GLU A 10 19.84 13.00 -23.57
C GLU A 10 19.50 11.51 -23.47
N PHE A 11 18.93 11.06 -22.36
CA PHE A 11 18.47 9.69 -22.21
C PHE A 11 17.35 9.35 -23.20
N VAL A 12 16.34 10.22 -23.34
CA VAL A 12 15.21 10.03 -24.25
C VAL A 12 15.68 10.00 -25.71
N SER A 13 16.60 10.91 -26.08
CA SER A 13 17.10 10.96 -27.47
C SER A 13 17.81 9.69 -27.94
N LYS A 14 18.37 8.89 -27.00
CA LYS A 14 18.95 7.58 -27.33
C LYS A 14 17.92 6.56 -27.80
N GLY A 15 16.65 6.77 -27.48
CA GLY A 15 15.55 5.90 -27.89
C GLY A 15 14.94 6.24 -29.25
N GLU A 16 15.22 7.42 -29.83
CA GLU A 16 14.57 7.90 -31.07
C GLU A 16 14.69 6.95 -32.28
N ASN A 17 15.76 6.17 -32.35
CA ASN A 17 16.02 5.21 -33.44
C ASN A 17 15.93 3.74 -32.95
N VAL A 18 15.32 3.48 -31.81
CA VAL A 18 15.12 2.11 -31.33
C VAL A 18 13.83 1.57 -31.92
N ASP A 19 13.92 0.48 -32.68
CA ASP A 19 12.75 -0.19 -33.23
C ASP A 19 11.93 -0.88 -32.10
N ASP A 20 10.62 -0.75 -32.19
CA ASP A 20 9.69 -1.37 -31.24
C ASP A 20 9.82 -2.89 -31.15
N SER A 21 10.31 -3.55 -32.19
CA SER A 21 10.58 -4.99 -32.20
C SER A 21 11.56 -5.38 -31.09
N ARG A 22 12.60 -4.56 -30.86
CA ARG A 22 13.59 -4.81 -29.82
C ARG A 22 12.97 -4.83 -28.42
N ILE A 23 11.97 -3.97 -28.18
CA ILE A 23 11.23 -3.93 -26.91
C ILE A 23 10.39 -5.20 -26.79
N ARG A 24 9.67 -5.56 -27.86
CA ARG A 24 8.86 -6.79 -27.88
C ARG A 24 9.70 -8.05 -27.70
N ASP A 25 10.84 -8.13 -28.36
CA ASP A 25 11.76 -9.27 -28.25
C ASP A 25 12.35 -9.37 -26.83
N SER A 26 12.69 -8.22 -26.21
CA SER A 26 13.17 -8.18 -24.83
C SER A 26 12.09 -8.66 -23.85
N ILE A 27 10.83 -8.22 -24.04
CA ILE A 27 9.71 -8.67 -23.20
C ILE A 27 9.45 -10.17 -23.40
N ALA A 28 9.46 -10.64 -24.65
CA ALA A 28 9.24 -12.05 -24.98
C ALA A 28 10.34 -12.99 -24.46
N GLY A 29 11.53 -12.46 -24.21
CA GLY A 29 12.67 -13.19 -23.64
C GLY A 29 12.72 -13.24 -22.12
N ILE A 30 11.77 -12.60 -21.43
CA ILE A 30 11.74 -12.63 -19.96
C ILE A 30 11.25 -13.99 -19.48
N GLU A 31 12.05 -14.61 -18.60
CA GLU A 31 11.71 -15.86 -17.93
C GLU A 31 11.24 -15.57 -16.47
N PRO A 32 10.35 -16.37 -15.89
CA PRO A 32 9.84 -16.17 -14.52
C PRO A 32 10.94 -16.06 -13.46
N GLY A 33 12.06 -16.78 -13.64
CA GLY A 33 13.21 -16.77 -12.75
C GLY A 33 14.15 -15.57 -12.95
N ASP A 34 13.94 -14.73 -13.95
CA ASP A 34 14.77 -13.54 -14.14
C ASP A 34 14.56 -12.51 -13.03
N THR A 35 15.61 -11.78 -12.67
CA THR A 35 15.55 -10.71 -11.69
C THR A 35 14.69 -9.55 -12.20
N ALA A 36 13.52 -9.34 -11.62
CA ALA A 36 12.63 -8.23 -11.96
C ALA A 36 13.10 -6.93 -11.30
N THR A 37 13.57 -7.00 -10.06
CA THR A 37 14.05 -5.83 -9.32
C THR A 37 15.08 -6.20 -8.27
N LEU A 38 15.94 -5.23 -7.94
CA LEU A 38 16.95 -5.31 -6.91
C LEU A 38 16.72 -4.21 -5.88
N ILE A 39 16.39 -4.59 -4.65
CA ILE A 39 16.10 -3.65 -3.58
C ILE A 39 17.17 -3.77 -2.48
N TYR A 40 17.87 -2.67 -2.22
CA TYR A 40 18.88 -2.63 -1.17
C TYR A 40 18.25 -2.36 0.20
N THR A 41 18.55 -3.25 1.15
CA THR A 41 18.17 -3.10 2.56
C THR A 41 19.37 -2.75 3.40
N SER A 42 19.16 -1.98 4.49
CA SER A 42 20.26 -1.51 5.36
C SER A 42 20.98 -2.63 6.12
N GLY A 43 20.44 -3.85 6.13
CA GLY A 43 21.03 -5.01 6.79
C GLY A 43 21.41 -4.78 8.26
N THR A 44 21.41 -5.81 9.08
CA THR A 44 21.83 -5.74 10.49
C THR A 44 23.35 -5.69 10.64
N THR A 45 24.11 -5.92 9.58
CA THR A 45 25.58 -6.09 9.58
C THR A 45 26.37 -4.92 8.99
N GLY A 46 25.71 -3.79 8.71
CA GLY A 46 26.36 -2.52 8.32
C GLY A 46 26.44 -2.26 6.82
N ASN A 47 26.74 -3.24 5.98
CA ASN A 47 26.73 -3.05 4.53
C ASN A 47 25.33 -3.34 3.96
N PRO A 48 24.80 -2.47 3.07
CA PRO A 48 23.53 -2.73 2.39
C PRO A 48 23.59 -4.06 1.62
N LYS A 49 22.51 -4.84 1.71
CA LYS A 49 22.34 -6.08 0.95
C LYS A 49 21.29 -5.88 -0.12
N GLY A 50 21.62 -6.27 -1.36
CA GLY A 50 20.67 -6.30 -2.46
C GLY A 50 19.80 -7.54 -2.38
N VAL A 51 18.51 -7.36 -2.24
CA VAL A 51 17.52 -8.43 -2.33
C VAL A 51 17.07 -8.53 -3.77
N GLU A 52 17.32 -9.66 -4.39
CA GLU A 52 16.87 -9.98 -5.74
C GLU A 52 15.44 -10.53 -5.68
N LEU A 53 14.52 -9.88 -6.39
CA LEU A 53 13.15 -10.35 -6.55
C LEU A 53 12.94 -10.70 -8.02
N THR A 54 12.50 -11.93 -8.27
CA THR A 54 12.21 -12.43 -9.62
C THR A 54 10.81 -12.00 -10.08
N TYR A 55 10.55 -12.14 -11.39
CA TYR A 55 9.20 -11.92 -11.91
C TYR A 55 8.19 -12.87 -11.26
N ASP A 56 8.58 -14.13 -11.01
CA ASP A 56 7.73 -15.11 -10.34
C ASP A 56 7.38 -14.71 -8.90
N ASN A 57 8.36 -14.19 -8.13
CA ASN A 57 8.12 -13.67 -6.79
C ASN A 57 7.11 -12.50 -6.82
N MET A 58 7.28 -11.58 -7.77
CA MET A 58 6.41 -10.41 -7.90
C MET A 58 5.00 -10.83 -8.31
N GLU A 59 4.85 -11.72 -9.28
CA GLU A 59 3.55 -12.20 -9.75
C GLU A 59 2.80 -12.96 -8.65
N TYR A 60 3.48 -13.86 -7.95
CA TYR A 60 2.91 -14.57 -6.81
C TYR A 60 2.32 -13.60 -5.77
N GLU A 61 3.12 -12.62 -5.34
CA GLU A 61 2.69 -11.66 -4.32
C GLU A 61 1.53 -10.78 -4.79
N ILE A 62 1.56 -10.35 -6.06
CA ILE A 62 0.47 -9.59 -6.67
C ILE A 62 -0.83 -10.40 -6.62
N GLU A 63 -0.80 -11.67 -7.00
CA GLU A 63 -1.97 -12.53 -6.94
C GLU A 63 -2.51 -12.68 -5.51
N GLN A 64 -1.62 -12.84 -4.52
CA GLN A 64 -2.05 -12.92 -3.13
C GLN A 64 -2.75 -11.62 -2.67
N VAL A 65 -2.17 -10.45 -2.99
CA VAL A 65 -2.77 -9.14 -2.67
C VAL A 65 -4.14 -8.99 -3.34
N LEU A 66 -4.27 -9.39 -4.60
CA LEU A 66 -5.51 -9.25 -5.35
C LEU A 66 -6.61 -10.23 -4.90
N ASN A 67 -6.23 -11.38 -4.37
CA ASN A 67 -7.17 -12.38 -3.85
C ASN A 67 -7.77 -12.04 -2.49
N ILE A 68 -7.16 -11.11 -1.73
CA ILE A 68 -7.64 -10.73 -0.39
C ILE A 68 -8.96 -9.96 -0.45
N GLN A 69 -9.11 -9.12 -1.44
CA GLN A 69 -10.24 -8.19 -1.60
C GLN A 69 -10.59 -8.05 -3.08
N SER A 70 -11.89 -7.99 -3.37
CA SER A 70 -12.34 -7.63 -4.71
C SER A 70 -12.07 -6.16 -4.98
N TYR A 71 -11.42 -5.89 -6.09
CA TYR A 71 -11.15 -4.55 -6.60
C TYR A 71 -12.01 -4.30 -7.84
N GLU A 72 -12.38 -3.05 -8.05
CA GLU A 72 -13.14 -2.63 -9.22
C GLU A 72 -12.31 -1.61 -10.01
N GLN A 73 -12.34 -1.73 -11.33
CA GLN A 73 -11.70 -0.76 -12.22
C GLN A 73 -12.14 0.67 -11.85
N GLY A 74 -11.18 1.58 -11.73
CA GLY A 74 -11.43 2.95 -11.31
C GLY A 74 -11.59 3.14 -9.81
N ASN A 75 -11.44 2.11 -8.98
CA ASN A 75 -11.22 2.34 -7.54
C ASN A 75 -10.05 3.29 -7.34
N LYS A 76 -10.16 4.17 -6.36
CA LYS A 76 -9.17 5.21 -6.10
C LYS A 76 -8.18 4.79 -5.05
N TYR A 77 -6.90 5.05 -5.31
CA TYR A 77 -5.79 4.84 -4.40
C TYR A 77 -4.95 6.11 -4.27
N VAL A 78 -4.46 6.41 -3.09
CA VAL A 78 -3.51 7.51 -2.84
C VAL A 78 -2.12 6.92 -2.72
N SER A 79 -1.31 7.14 -3.77
CA SER A 79 0.08 6.69 -3.86
C SER A 79 1.00 7.70 -3.18
N TRP A 80 1.62 7.31 -2.09
CA TRP A 80 2.50 8.14 -1.28
C TRP A 80 3.70 7.41 -0.69
N LEU A 81 3.70 6.08 -0.78
CA LEU A 81 4.84 5.27 -0.34
C LEU A 81 6.02 5.43 -1.30
N PRO A 82 7.26 5.45 -0.79
CA PRO A 82 8.43 5.50 -1.67
C PRO A 82 8.51 4.29 -2.58
N CYS A 83 8.63 4.50 -3.90
CA CYS A 83 8.84 3.41 -4.87
C CYS A 83 10.17 2.67 -4.69
N ALA A 84 11.11 3.21 -3.91
CA ALA A 84 12.33 2.50 -3.52
C ALA A 84 12.09 1.42 -2.45
N HIS A 85 10.93 1.43 -1.80
CA HIS A 85 10.52 0.41 -0.82
C HIS A 85 9.65 -0.64 -1.52
N VAL A 86 9.92 -1.92 -1.25
CA VAL A 86 9.25 -3.06 -1.91
C VAL A 86 7.72 -2.94 -1.90
N PHE A 87 7.13 -2.47 -0.81
CA PHE A 87 5.68 -2.36 -0.68
C PHE A 87 5.08 -1.30 -1.62
N GLY A 88 5.72 -0.11 -1.71
CA GLY A 88 5.31 0.91 -2.68
C GLY A 88 5.54 0.45 -4.11
N GLN A 89 6.69 -0.17 -4.39
CA GLN A 89 7.01 -0.66 -5.72
C GLN A 89 6.03 -1.74 -6.19
N LEU A 90 5.75 -2.74 -5.36
CA LEU A 90 4.83 -3.84 -5.70
C LEU A 90 3.42 -3.32 -6.02
N LEU A 91 2.90 -2.45 -5.16
CA LEU A 91 1.52 -1.98 -5.31
C LEU A 91 1.40 -0.95 -6.43
N ASP A 92 2.21 0.11 -6.39
CA ASP A 92 2.05 1.24 -7.28
C ASP A 92 2.46 0.91 -8.73
N ASN A 93 3.54 0.12 -8.90
CA ASN A 93 4.07 -0.15 -10.23
C ASN A 93 3.53 -1.46 -10.86
N HIS A 94 2.89 -2.32 -10.07
CA HIS A 94 2.46 -3.62 -10.58
C HIS A 94 0.98 -3.91 -10.28
N ALA A 95 0.60 -4.09 -9.00
CA ALA A 95 -0.74 -4.55 -8.66
C ALA A 95 -1.85 -3.61 -9.12
N TRP A 96 -1.68 -2.31 -8.91
CA TRP A 96 -2.70 -1.32 -9.27
C TRP A 96 -2.78 -1.05 -10.76
N ILE A 97 -1.67 -1.22 -11.50
CA ILE A 97 -1.66 -1.14 -12.97
C ILE A 97 -2.46 -2.32 -13.54
N ARG A 98 -2.25 -3.53 -13.04
CA ARG A 98 -2.97 -4.74 -13.45
C ARG A 98 -4.48 -4.60 -13.27
N GLU A 99 -4.92 -4.01 -12.15
CA GLU A 99 -6.35 -3.84 -11.82
C GLU A 99 -6.96 -2.53 -12.33
N ALA A 100 -6.23 -1.73 -13.10
CA ALA A 100 -6.66 -0.42 -13.58
C ALA A 100 -7.21 0.49 -12.45
N ILE A 101 -6.54 0.50 -11.32
CA ILE A 101 -6.83 1.36 -10.17
C ILE A 101 -6.45 2.80 -10.51
N HIS A 102 -7.32 3.74 -10.18
CA HIS A 102 -7.05 5.17 -10.38
C HIS A 102 -6.12 5.70 -9.27
N MET A 103 -4.84 5.80 -9.58
CA MET A 103 -3.82 6.28 -8.65
C MET A 103 -3.75 7.81 -8.63
N HIS A 104 -3.76 8.37 -7.43
CA HIS A 104 -3.50 9.78 -7.16
C HIS A 104 -2.14 9.90 -6.47
N VAL A 105 -1.15 10.35 -7.22
CA VAL A 105 0.24 10.46 -6.74
C VAL A 105 0.39 11.71 -5.89
N VAL A 106 0.94 11.55 -4.69
CA VAL A 106 1.15 12.62 -3.72
C VAL A 106 2.51 13.26 -3.96
N ASP A 107 2.55 14.58 -4.03
CA ASP A 107 3.77 15.37 -4.22
C ASP A 107 4.72 15.30 -3.00
N ASN A 108 4.13 15.25 -1.81
CA ASN A 108 4.85 15.17 -0.54
C ASN A 108 4.15 14.19 0.42
N PRO A 109 4.84 13.14 0.88
CA PRO A 109 4.26 12.14 1.80
C PRO A 109 3.58 12.72 3.04
N LEU A 110 3.99 13.90 3.51
CA LEU A 110 3.36 14.59 4.65
C LEU A 110 1.93 15.03 4.37
N HIS A 111 1.56 15.19 3.10
CA HIS A 111 0.24 15.60 2.63
C HIS A 111 -0.71 14.42 2.35
N ALA A 112 -0.28 13.18 2.51
CA ALA A 112 -1.07 11.99 2.14
C ALA A 112 -2.51 12.01 2.69
N ILE A 113 -2.70 12.46 3.95
CA ILE A 113 -4.04 12.56 4.55
C ILE A 113 -4.86 13.70 3.96
N ASP A 114 -4.24 14.78 3.53
CA ASP A 114 -4.96 15.88 2.88
C ASP A 114 -5.43 15.46 1.49
N TYR A 115 -4.61 14.73 0.75
CA TYR A 115 -5.02 14.07 -0.49
C TYR A 115 -6.17 13.07 -0.25
N CYS A 116 -6.14 12.29 0.85
CA CYS A 116 -7.26 11.42 1.19
C CYS A 116 -8.58 12.18 1.38
N LYS A 117 -8.55 13.37 2.00
CA LYS A 117 -9.77 14.19 2.18
C LYS A 117 -10.37 14.65 0.85
N GLU A 118 -9.54 14.94 -0.14
CA GLU A 118 -9.96 15.37 -1.47
C GLU A 118 -10.40 14.17 -2.32
N VAL A 119 -9.57 13.13 -2.41
CA VAL A 119 -9.75 11.96 -3.27
C VAL A 119 -10.83 11.01 -2.75
N GLN A 120 -10.97 10.86 -1.42
CA GLN A 120 -11.82 9.86 -0.77
C GLN A 120 -11.52 8.45 -1.31
N PRO A 121 -10.29 7.93 -1.11
CA PRO A 121 -9.84 6.69 -1.73
C PRO A 121 -10.64 5.48 -1.26
N HIS A 122 -10.72 4.47 -2.13
CA HIS A 122 -11.25 3.13 -1.81
C HIS A 122 -10.19 2.29 -1.10
N LEU A 123 -8.92 2.50 -1.45
CA LEU A 123 -7.76 1.79 -0.94
C LEU A 123 -6.81 2.77 -0.28
N PHE A 124 -6.38 2.45 0.94
CA PHE A 124 -5.37 3.26 1.62
C PHE A 124 -4.39 2.37 2.38
N ILE A 125 -3.12 2.52 2.05
CA ILE A 125 -2.03 1.74 2.62
C ILE A 125 -1.05 2.69 3.30
N GLY A 126 -0.66 2.34 4.51
CA GLY A 126 0.21 3.22 5.26
C GLY A 126 0.95 2.53 6.40
N VAL A 127 1.99 3.20 6.88
CA VAL A 127 2.72 2.81 8.08
C VAL A 127 1.94 3.20 9.34
N PRO A 128 2.17 2.55 10.50
CA PRO A 128 1.42 2.81 11.74
C PRO A 128 1.33 4.30 12.11
N ARG A 129 2.42 5.05 11.93
CA ARG A 129 2.51 6.46 12.32
C ARG A 129 1.44 7.36 11.68
N ILE A 130 1.03 7.05 10.44
CA ILE A 130 -0.03 7.84 9.78
C ILE A 130 -1.38 7.58 10.44
N TYR A 131 -1.66 6.32 10.78
CA TYR A 131 -2.88 5.93 11.47
C TYR A 131 -2.92 6.43 12.91
N GLU A 132 -1.79 6.46 13.62
CA GLU A 132 -1.65 7.05 14.97
C GLU A 132 -2.00 8.55 14.97
N LYS A 133 -1.49 9.29 13.98
CA LYS A 133 -1.82 10.71 13.81
C LYS A 133 -3.31 10.92 13.54
N VAL A 134 -3.89 10.11 12.65
CA VAL A 134 -5.33 10.15 12.35
C VAL A 134 -6.15 9.76 13.58
N TYR A 135 -5.76 8.72 14.30
CA TYR A 135 -6.39 8.26 15.54
C TYR A 135 -6.42 9.38 16.60
N SER A 136 -5.28 10.00 16.87
CA SER A 136 -5.18 11.10 17.85
C SER A 136 -6.12 12.25 17.52
N ASN A 137 -6.18 12.65 16.24
CA ASN A 137 -7.07 13.70 15.77
C ASN A 137 -8.56 13.28 15.87
N LEU A 138 -8.87 12.01 15.59
CA LEU A 138 -10.23 11.49 15.72
C LEU A 138 -10.68 11.46 17.17
N VAL A 139 -9.85 10.95 18.09
CA VAL A 139 -10.16 10.87 19.52
C VAL A 139 -10.36 12.27 20.10
N ALA A 140 -9.48 13.21 19.77
CA ALA A 140 -9.63 14.61 20.19
C ALA A 140 -10.93 15.24 19.65
N GLY A 141 -11.27 14.99 18.39
CA GLY A 141 -12.48 15.52 17.77
C GLY A 141 -13.79 14.85 18.20
N LEU A 142 -13.74 13.57 18.54
CA LEU A 142 -14.89 12.82 19.03
C LEU A 142 -15.14 13.06 20.53
N GLY A 143 -14.07 13.27 21.32
CA GLY A 143 -14.17 13.43 22.78
C GLY A 143 -14.94 12.27 23.41
N GLY A 144 -15.87 12.56 24.31
CA GLY A 144 -16.76 11.56 24.93
C GLY A 144 -17.74 10.85 23.98
N LYS A 145 -17.86 11.31 22.72
CA LYS A 145 -18.79 10.78 21.71
C LYS A 145 -18.39 9.40 21.17
N VAL A 146 -17.18 8.91 21.46
CA VAL A 146 -16.75 7.55 21.07
C VAL A 146 -17.74 6.49 21.57
N LYS A 147 -18.30 6.66 22.78
CA LYS A 147 -19.33 5.75 23.33
C LYS A 147 -20.62 5.76 22.48
N LEU A 148 -20.92 6.88 21.82
CA LEU A 148 -22.13 7.04 21.01
C LEU A 148 -22.05 6.30 19.66
N LEU A 149 -20.87 5.85 19.24
CA LEU A 149 -20.69 5.07 17.99
C LEU A 149 -21.50 3.76 18.00
N LYS A 150 -21.87 3.26 19.18
CA LYS A 150 -22.67 2.03 19.35
C LYS A 150 -24.18 2.28 19.28
N ILE A 151 -24.64 3.54 19.33
CA ILE A 151 -26.07 3.89 19.32
C ILE A 151 -26.57 3.83 17.87
N PRO A 152 -27.65 3.09 17.58
CA PRO A 152 -28.29 3.10 16.26
C PRO A 152 -28.61 4.55 15.82
N ILE A 153 -28.60 4.82 14.52
CA ILE A 153 -28.85 6.13 13.87
C ILE A 153 -27.79 7.17 14.24
N LEU A 154 -27.68 7.57 15.52
CA LEU A 154 -26.71 8.57 15.99
C LEU A 154 -25.26 8.15 15.70
N GLY A 155 -24.93 6.89 16.01
CA GLY A 155 -23.63 6.31 15.69
C GLY A 155 -23.35 6.32 14.19
N GLY A 156 -24.35 6.04 13.36
CA GLY A 156 -24.23 6.10 11.89
C GLY A 156 -23.84 7.50 11.40
N ILE A 157 -24.48 8.54 11.93
CA ILE A 157 -24.18 9.94 11.58
C ILE A 157 -22.75 10.31 12.00
N ILE A 158 -22.35 9.93 13.21
CA ILE A 158 -21.01 10.20 13.74
C ILE A 158 -19.95 9.49 12.90
N LYS A 159 -20.15 8.20 12.56
CA LYS A 159 -19.26 7.41 11.70
C LYS A 159 -19.09 8.06 10.33
N LYS A 160 -20.20 8.45 9.68
CA LYS A 160 -20.18 9.10 8.37
C LYS A 160 -19.35 10.40 8.42
N LYS A 161 -19.60 11.27 9.41
CA LYS A 161 -18.84 12.53 9.57
C LYS A 161 -17.36 12.28 9.88
N ALA A 162 -17.06 11.29 10.72
CA ALA A 162 -15.67 10.94 11.06
C ALA A 162 -14.91 10.45 9.82
N LYS A 163 -15.49 9.52 9.04
CA LYS A 163 -14.89 9.02 7.80
C LYS A 163 -14.66 10.14 6.79
N GLN A 164 -15.64 11.01 6.60
CA GLN A 164 -15.51 12.15 5.69
C GLN A 164 -14.38 13.09 6.11
N LYS A 165 -14.26 13.39 7.41
CA LYS A 165 -13.25 14.30 7.95
C LYS A 165 -11.81 13.78 7.72
N ILE A 166 -11.60 12.48 7.74
CA ILE A 166 -10.28 11.87 7.51
C ILE A 166 -10.06 11.41 6.07
N GLY A 167 -11.04 11.63 5.19
CA GLY A 167 -10.92 11.25 3.78
C GLY A 167 -11.11 9.77 3.49
N MET A 168 -11.84 9.02 4.33
CA MET A 168 -12.00 7.56 4.18
C MET A 168 -13.47 7.13 4.06
N SER A 169 -14.33 8.00 3.47
CA SER A 169 -15.75 7.67 3.29
C SER A 169 -15.97 6.44 2.42
N ASN A 170 -15.18 6.31 1.37
CA ASN A 170 -15.28 5.24 0.37
C ASN A 170 -14.33 4.07 0.65
N CYS A 171 -13.56 4.11 1.75
CA CYS A 171 -12.54 3.12 2.01
C CYS A 171 -13.15 1.72 2.18
N ILE A 172 -12.79 0.81 1.28
CA ILE A 172 -13.20 -0.60 1.28
C ILE A 172 -12.12 -1.50 1.84
N TYR A 173 -10.85 -1.04 1.81
CA TYR A 173 -9.71 -1.77 2.31
C TYR A 173 -8.57 -0.84 2.71
N ALA A 174 -8.06 -1.03 3.91
CA ALA A 174 -6.89 -0.31 4.39
C ALA A 174 -5.90 -1.28 5.04
N ILE A 175 -4.60 -1.04 4.84
CA ILE A 175 -3.52 -1.86 5.37
C ILE A 175 -2.55 -0.99 6.17
N THR A 176 -2.08 -1.53 7.28
CA THR A 176 -0.89 -1.04 7.99
C THR A 176 0.15 -2.15 8.10
N GLY A 177 1.42 -1.79 7.97
CA GLY A 177 2.54 -2.73 8.04
C GLY A 177 3.86 -2.03 8.28
N ALA A 178 4.96 -2.75 8.11
CA ALA A 178 6.34 -2.31 8.34
C ALA A 178 6.72 -2.04 9.82
N ALA A 179 5.76 -1.94 10.74
CA ALA A 179 5.95 -1.86 12.19
C ALA A 179 4.66 -2.25 12.92
N PRO A 180 4.74 -2.69 14.19
CA PRO A 180 3.56 -3.00 14.99
C PRO A 180 2.67 -1.78 15.20
N ILE A 181 1.35 -1.98 15.20
CA ILE A 181 0.36 -0.94 15.50
C ILE A 181 -0.37 -1.24 16.81
N ASN A 182 -0.74 -0.17 17.55
CA ASN A 182 -1.59 -0.35 18.74
C ASN A 182 -2.97 -0.90 18.31
N PRO A 183 -3.41 -2.05 18.87
CA PRO A 183 -4.69 -2.67 18.56
C PRO A 183 -5.92 -1.76 18.77
N ASP A 184 -5.84 -0.76 19.65
CA ASP A 184 -6.96 0.15 19.89
C ASP A 184 -7.21 1.09 18.69
N ILE A 185 -6.17 1.36 17.89
CA ILE A 185 -6.30 2.08 16.61
C ILE A 185 -7.13 1.23 15.65
N LEU A 186 -6.76 -0.04 15.48
CA LEU A 186 -7.50 -0.98 14.62
C LEU A 186 -8.98 -1.05 15.04
N LYS A 187 -9.24 -1.23 16.35
CA LYS A 187 -10.61 -1.28 16.91
C LYS A 187 -11.40 -0.02 16.61
N LEU A 188 -10.79 1.17 16.74
CA LEU A 188 -11.47 2.44 16.44
C LEU A 188 -11.83 2.51 14.95
N PHE A 189 -10.87 2.24 14.04
CA PHE A 189 -11.11 2.28 12.60
C PHE A 189 -12.22 1.30 12.20
N HIS A 190 -12.18 0.06 12.69
CA HIS A 190 -13.26 -0.91 12.48
C HIS A 190 -14.61 -0.44 13.05
N SER A 191 -14.62 0.20 14.23
CA SER A 191 -15.85 0.77 14.82
C SER A 191 -16.46 1.87 13.97
N LEU A 192 -15.64 2.60 13.21
CA LEU A 192 -16.07 3.60 12.24
C LEU A 192 -16.53 2.98 10.91
N GLY A 193 -16.32 1.68 10.71
CA GLY A 193 -16.58 0.98 9.47
C GLY A 193 -15.50 1.18 8.40
N ILE A 194 -14.26 1.40 8.85
CA ILE A 194 -13.06 1.43 8.00
C ILE A 194 -12.32 0.10 8.24
N PRO A 195 -12.21 -0.78 7.24
CA PRO A 195 -11.59 -2.10 7.39
C PRO A 195 -10.06 -1.96 7.32
N LEU A 196 -9.46 -1.54 8.44
CA LEU A 196 -8.00 -1.43 8.60
C LEU A 196 -7.44 -2.73 9.13
N PHE A 197 -6.54 -3.34 8.36
CA PHE A 197 -5.87 -4.59 8.70
C PHE A 197 -4.37 -4.38 8.93
N GLU A 198 -3.81 -5.22 9.80
CA GLU A 198 -2.37 -5.27 10.02
C GLU A 198 -1.78 -6.41 9.19
N GLY A 199 -0.64 -6.14 8.55
CA GLY A 199 0.15 -7.10 7.80
C GLY A 199 1.61 -7.10 8.26
N TYR A 200 2.29 -8.22 8.02
CA TYR A 200 3.72 -8.38 8.22
C TYR A 200 4.37 -8.85 6.94
N GLY A 201 5.56 -8.32 6.68
CA GLY A 201 6.41 -8.71 5.58
C GLY A 201 7.74 -7.98 5.61
N MET A 202 8.58 -8.32 4.69
CA MET A 202 9.94 -7.80 4.53
C MET A 202 10.29 -7.80 3.04
N THR A 203 11.40 -7.19 2.68
CA THR A 203 11.83 -7.16 1.27
C THR A 203 12.05 -8.57 0.73
N GLU A 204 12.61 -9.46 1.55
CA GLU A 204 12.90 -10.84 1.23
C GLU A 204 11.65 -11.72 1.05
N THR A 205 10.48 -11.27 1.52
CA THR A 205 9.18 -11.91 1.27
C THR A 205 8.34 -11.14 0.25
N THR A 206 8.98 -10.36 -0.60
CA THR A 206 8.34 -9.57 -1.68
C THR A 206 7.23 -8.63 -1.17
N ALA A 207 7.39 -8.04 -0.01
CA ALA A 207 6.53 -7.13 0.73
C ALA A 207 5.62 -7.79 1.76
N GLY A 208 4.89 -8.84 1.43
CA GLY A 208 3.94 -9.49 2.32
C GLY A 208 4.33 -10.91 2.70
N ALA A 209 3.98 -11.34 3.89
CA ALA A 209 4.03 -12.73 4.33
C ALA A 209 2.72 -13.11 5.01
N THR A 210 2.16 -12.18 5.78
CA THR A 210 0.88 -12.37 6.46
C THR A 210 0.05 -11.10 6.41
N ILE A 211 -1.27 -11.24 6.45
CA ILE A 211 -2.20 -10.12 6.51
C ILE A 211 -3.52 -10.50 7.17
N GLY A 212 -4.12 -9.53 7.89
CA GLY A 212 -5.50 -9.62 8.29
C GLY A 212 -6.44 -9.30 7.14
N TYR A 213 -7.58 -9.97 7.06
CA TYR A 213 -8.61 -9.71 6.08
C TYR A 213 -10.01 -9.90 6.65
N LYS A 214 -11.03 -9.47 5.90
CA LYS A 214 -12.43 -9.55 6.32
C LYS A 214 -12.82 -11.01 6.60
N GLY A 215 -13.31 -11.27 7.81
CA GLY A 215 -13.67 -12.62 8.29
C GLY A 215 -12.53 -13.38 8.96
N SER A 216 -11.28 -12.91 8.89
CA SER A 216 -10.11 -13.51 9.55
C SER A 216 -9.24 -12.48 10.26
N ASN A 217 -9.84 -11.45 10.86
CA ASN A 217 -9.10 -10.41 11.58
C ASN A 217 -9.09 -10.69 13.08
N LYS A 218 -7.89 -10.64 13.68
CA LYS A 218 -7.67 -10.70 15.14
C LYS A 218 -6.79 -9.51 15.52
N PHE A 219 -7.35 -8.54 16.26
CA PHE A 219 -6.60 -7.37 16.70
C PHE A 219 -5.39 -7.77 17.56
N GLY A 220 -4.23 -7.20 17.24
CA GLY A 220 -2.94 -7.55 17.85
C GLY A 220 -2.28 -8.77 17.22
N SER A 221 -2.74 -9.20 16.05
CA SER A 221 -2.11 -10.21 15.21
C SER A 221 -1.88 -9.64 13.83
N VAL A 222 -0.77 -9.99 13.22
CA VAL A 222 -0.42 -9.63 11.83
C VAL A 222 -1.19 -10.44 10.77
N GLY A 223 -2.21 -11.18 11.19
CA GLY A 223 -3.07 -11.94 10.29
C GLY A 223 -2.65 -13.39 10.07
N LYS A 224 -2.98 -13.91 8.91
CA LYS A 224 -2.63 -15.25 8.43
C LYS A 224 -1.69 -15.15 7.25
N THR A 225 -0.94 -16.21 6.98
CA THR A 225 -0.17 -16.34 5.75
C THR A 225 -1.07 -16.17 4.53
N PHE A 226 -0.53 -15.62 3.48
CA PHE A 226 -1.16 -15.71 2.18
C PHE A 226 -1.45 -17.17 1.82
N ALA A 227 -2.45 -17.41 0.99
CA ALA A 227 -2.84 -18.77 0.63
C ALA A 227 -1.70 -19.44 -0.14
N GLY A 228 -0.93 -20.24 0.57
CA GLY A 228 0.25 -20.94 0.11
C GLY A 228 1.08 -21.36 1.33
N GLU A 229 1.62 -22.56 1.32
CA GLU A 229 2.58 -23.01 2.33
C GLU A 229 3.87 -22.20 2.17
N ILE A 230 4.40 -21.67 3.30
CA ILE A 230 5.75 -21.13 3.38
C ILE A 230 6.72 -22.29 3.48
#